data_270238712e5e0c9cd31405b9ef955fc1
#
_entry.id   270238712e5e0c9cd31405b9ef955fc1
#
_cell.length_a   1.000
_cell.length_b   1.000
_cell.length_c   1.000
_cell.angle_alpha   90.00
_cell.angle_beta   90.00
_cell.angle_gamma   90.00
#
_symmetry.space_group_name_H-M   'P 1'
#
loop_
_entity.id
_entity.type
_entity.pdbx_description
1 polymer ?
#
loop_
_entity_poly.entity_id
_entity_poly.type
_entity_poly.pdbx_seq_one_letter_code
_entity_poly.pdbx_strand_id
1 'polypeptide(L)'
;MSEPNVGDKAPDFSLKSTSGETVSLSQFKGQKNVLVAFFPLAFTGVCTKENCAFTEDYAKFEGKDTVVLPTSVDATPSLNEFRAKHKMTHHILSDFKREAGRAYGVLDEEKFFTKRAYFLVDKQGAIRWKHVEPELGMSRTNTELLAEIDKVR
;
A
#
# COMPACT_ATOMS: atom_id res chain seq x y z
N MET A 1 4.10 -4.88 -17.74
CA MET A 1 5.31 -4.24 -17.20
C MET A 1 5.91 -5.12 -16.12
N SER A 2 7.23 -5.10 -16.02
CA SER A 2 7.91 -5.91 -15.02
C SER A 2 7.91 -5.22 -13.66
N GLU A 3 7.99 -6.02 -12.62
CA GLU A 3 8.08 -5.56 -11.25
C GLU A 3 9.40 -4.79 -11.02
N PRO A 4 9.37 -3.60 -10.41
CA PRO A 4 10.60 -2.88 -10.11
C PRO A 4 11.42 -3.58 -9.03
N ASN A 5 12.72 -3.35 -9.03
CA ASN A 5 13.67 -3.98 -8.10
C ASN A 5 14.09 -3.04 -6.98
N VAL A 6 14.63 -3.61 -5.92
CA VAL A 6 15.27 -2.83 -4.85
C VAL A 6 16.41 -2.02 -5.47
N GLY A 7 16.46 -0.73 -5.14
CA GLY A 7 17.41 0.22 -5.68
C GLY A 7 16.84 1.06 -6.84
N ASP A 8 15.79 0.58 -7.49
CA ASP A 8 15.14 1.34 -8.55
C ASP A 8 14.37 2.53 -7.99
N LYS A 9 14.20 3.55 -8.82
CA LYS A 9 13.25 4.62 -8.52
C LYS A 9 11.85 4.01 -8.52
N ALA A 10 11.10 4.23 -7.45
CA ALA A 10 9.72 3.74 -7.37
C ALA A 10 8.85 4.46 -8.41
N PRO A 11 8.03 3.72 -9.18
CA PRO A 11 7.10 4.35 -10.10
C PRO A 11 6.18 5.32 -9.36
N ASP A 12 6.07 6.56 -9.86
CA ASP A 12 5.16 7.52 -9.27
C ASP A 12 3.71 7.18 -9.65
N PHE A 13 2.79 7.65 -8.86
CA PHE A 13 1.37 7.49 -9.12
C PHE A 13 0.61 8.67 -8.53
N SER A 14 -0.60 8.88 -9.01
CA SER A 14 -1.55 9.85 -8.45
C SER A 14 -2.90 9.14 -8.38
N LEU A 15 -3.33 8.83 -7.18
CA LEU A 15 -4.53 8.03 -6.95
C LEU A 15 -5.50 8.75 -6.03
N LYS A 16 -6.79 8.53 -6.24
CA LYS A 16 -7.81 9.08 -5.36
C LYS A 16 -7.78 8.34 -4.03
N SER A 17 -7.85 9.12 -2.96
CA SER A 17 -7.90 8.61 -1.59
C SER A 17 -9.32 8.65 -1.05
N THR A 18 -9.60 7.80 -0.08
CA THR A 18 -10.84 7.87 0.70
C THR A 18 -11.00 9.20 1.43
N SER A 19 -9.93 9.97 1.59
CA SER A 19 -9.99 11.33 2.15
C SER A 19 -10.66 12.35 1.22
N GLY A 20 -10.89 11.98 -0.04
CA GLY A 20 -11.40 12.89 -1.07
C GLY A 20 -10.31 13.60 -1.84
N GLU A 21 -9.07 13.45 -1.44
CA GLU A 21 -7.93 14.08 -2.10
C GLU A 21 -7.23 13.13 -3.05
N THR A 22 -6.47 13.67 -3.98
CA THR A 22 -5.55 12.88 -4.81
C THR A 22 -4.21 12.80 -4.10
N VAL A 23 -3.68 11.58 -3.95
CA VAL A 23 -2.40 11.34 -3.29
C VAL A 23 -1.40 10.85 -4.32
N SER A 24 -0.24 11.50 -4.37
CA SER A 24 0.87 11.10 -5.24
C SER A 24 2.02 10.61 -4.39
N LEU A 25 2.74 9.59 -4.88
CA LEU A 25 3.92 9.10 -4.17
C LEU A 25 4.96 10.22 -4.02
N SER A 26 5.15 11.01 -5.07
CA SER A 26 6.14 12.09 -5.11
C SER A 26 5.93 13.17 -4.05
N GLN A 27 4.71 13.33 -3.51
CA GLN A 27 4.45 14.35 -2.49
C GLN A 27 5.18 14.06 -1.17
N PHE A 28 5.59 12.83 -0.94
CA PHE A 28 6.31 12.44 0.27
C PHE A 28 7.82 12.52 0.12
N LYS A 29 8.32 12.76 -1.08
CA LYS A 29 9.76 12.80 -1.35
C LYS A 29 10.43 13.90 -0.50
N GLY A 30 11.49 13.50 0.18
CA GLY A 30 12.20 14.40 1.08
C GLY A 30 11.56 14.57 2.46
N GLN A 31 10.39 13.97 2.69
CA GLN A 31 9.62 14.17 3.92
C GLN A 31 9.38 12.87 4.69
N LYS A 32 8.89 11.83 4.03
CA LYS A 32 8.50 10.57 4.67
C LYS A 32 8.95 9.40 3.83
N ASN A 33 9.24 8.28 4.50
CA ASN A 33 9.27 6.98 3.83
C ASN A 33 7.83 6.56 3.56
N VAL A 34 7.61 5.76 2.54
CA VAL A 34 6.27 5.31 2.15
C VAL A 34 6.25 3.79 2.05
N LEU A 35 5.32 3.16 2.74
CA LEU A 35 5.03 1.75 2.54
C LEU A 35 3.78 1.66 1.66
N VAL A 36 3.97 1.31 0.40
CA VAL A 36 2.87 1.06 -0.53
C VAL A 36 2.44 -0.39 -0.31
N ALA A 37 1.21 -0.58 0.15
CA ALA A 37 0.70 -1.91 0.48
C ALA A 37 -0.48 -2.25 -0.43
N PHE A 38 -0.20 -2.95 -1.53
CA PHE A 38 -1.24 -3.43 -2.44
C PHE A 38 -1.99 -4.59 -1.79
N PHE A 39 -3.31 -4.54 -1.82
CA PHE A 39 -4.14 -5.66 -1.40
C PHE A 39 -5.20 -5.96 -2.47
N PRO A 40 -5.62 -7.23 -2.61
CA PRO A 40 -6.48 -7.63 -3.73
C PRO A 40 -7.83 -6.93 -3.76
N LEU A 41 -8.65 -7.07 -2.72
CA LEU A 41 -10.02 -6.53 -2.70
C LEU A 41 -10.47 -6.25 -1.28
N ALA A 42 -11.17 -5.14 -1.09
CA ALA A 42 -11.85 -4.81 0.16
C ALA A 42 -12.92 -5.87 0.48
N PHE A 43 -13.31 -5.97 1.75
CA PHE A 43 -14.34 -6.89 2.25
C PHE A 43 -13.98 -8.38 2.19
N THR A 44 -12.75 -8.74 1.86
CA THR A 44 -12.26 -10.11 1.94
C THR A 44 -11.54 -10.30 3.28
N GLY A 45 -11.47 -11.55 3.77
CA GLY A 45 -11.03 -11.83 5.13
C GLY A 45 -9.62 -11.32 5.49
N VAL A 46 -8.61 -11.71 4.70
CA VAL A 46 -7.22 -11.31 4.97
C VAL A 46 -7.00 -9.82 4.75
N CYS A 47 -7.62 -9.25 3.73
CA CYS A 47 -7.52 -7.82 3.44
C CYS A 47 -8.14 -6.98 4.56
N THR A 48 -9.28 -7.42 5.10
CA THR A 48 -9.92 -6.74 6.22
C THR A 48 -9.03 -6.78 7.46
N LYS A 49 -8.50 -7.96 7.79
CA LYS A 49 -7.62 -8.14 8.95
C LYS A 49 -6.37 -7.27 8.83
N GLU A 50 -5.73 -7.26 7.66
CA GLU A 50 -4.53 -6.46 7.42
C GLU A 50 -4.79 -4.96 7.58
N ASN A 51 -5.88 -4.47 6.99
CA ASN A 51 -6.21 -3.05 7.08
C ASN A 51 -6.61 -2.64 8.51
N CYS A 52 -7.31 -3.48 9.24
CA CYS A 52 -7.59 -3.21 10.65
C CYS A 52 -6.32 -3.12 11.47
N ALA A 53 -5.34 -3.99 11.19
CA ALA A 53 -4.05 -3.94 11.85
C ALA A 53 -3.30 -2.64 11.56
N PHE A 54 -3.37 -2.11 10.33
CA PHE A 54 -2.78 -0.82 10.01
C PHE A 54 -3.39 0.31 10.84
N THR A 55 -4.70 0.30 11.03
CA THR A 55 -5.36 1.29 11.88
C THR A 55 -4.87 1.19 13.33
N GLU A 56 -4.79 -0.03 13.88
CA GLU A 56 -4.33 -0.24 15.25
C GLU A 56 -2.91 0.26 15.49
N ASP A 57 -2.02 0.02 14.54
CA ASP A 57 -0.59 0.31 14.68
C ASP A 57 -0.15 1.57 13.93
N TYR A 58 -1.08 2.38 13.46
CA TYR A 58 -0.76 3.54 12.63
C TYR A 58 0.28 4.46 13.28
N ALA A 59 0.14 4.72 14.58
CA ALA A 59 1.08 5.58 15.32
C ALA A 59 2.50 5.02 15.33
N LYS A 60 2.67 3.71 15.28
CA LYS A 60 3.99 3.07 15.23
C LYS A 60 4.70 3.36 13.91
N PHE A 61 3.94 3.37 12.80
CA PHE A 61 4.48 3.73 11.50
C PHE A 61 4.84 5.22 11.45
N GLU A 62 3.95 6.08 11.95
CA GLU A 62 4.21 7.51 12.01
C GLU A 62 5.45 7.82 12.86
N GLY A 63 5.63 7.11 13.97
CA GLY A 63 6.80 7.27 14.84
C GLY A 63 8.11 6.89 14.17
N LYS A 64 8.05 6.16 13.04
CA LYS A 64 9.20 5.81 12.22
C LYS A 64 9.28 6.63 10.93
N ASP A 65 8.61 7.77 10.91
CA ASP A 65 8.62 8.70 9.78
C ASP A 65 8.13 8.05 8.49
N THR A 66 7.16 7.16 8.60
CA THR A 66 6.63 6.37 7.49
C THR A 66 5.13 6.53 7.34
N VAL A 67 4.70 6.71 6.09
CA VAL A 67 3.29 6.72 5.72
C VAL A 67 2.95 5.36 5.12
N VAL A 68 1.84 4.76 5.54
CA VAL A 68 1.33 3.53 4.94
C VAL A 68 0.23 3.91 3.96
N LEU A 69 0.35 3.45 2.71
CA LEU A 69 -0.63 3.67 1.66
C LEU A 69 -1.21 2.33 1.19
N PRO A 70 -2.22 1.81 1.90
CA PRO A 70 -2.93 0.62 1.42
C PRO A 70 -3.67 0.98 0.13
N THR A 71 -3.57 0.13 -0.88
CA THR A 71 -4.04 0.42 -2.22
C THR A 71 -4.73 -0.80 -2.83
N SER A 72 -5.94 -0.63 -3.33
CA SER A 72 -6.65 -1.68 -4.04
C SER A 72 -7.29 -1.15 -5.31
N VAL A 73 -7.83 -2.05 -6.13
CA VAL A 73 -8.53 -1.67 -7.36
C VAL A 73 -10.00 -1.27 -7.12
N ASP A 74 -10.46 -1.33 -5.88
CA ASP A 74 -11.83 -0.94 -5.54
C ASP A 74 -12.04 0.55 -5.77
N ALA A 75 -13.27 0.93 -6.12
CA ALA A 75 -13.64 2.33 -6.27
C ALA A 75 -13.69 3.03 -4.90
N THR A 76 -13.46 4.34 -4.86
CA THR A 76 -13.45 5.10 -3.61
C THR A 76 -14.74 4.97 -2.79
N PRO A 77 -15.95 4.98 -3.38
CA PRO A 77 -17.16 4.76 -2.57
C PRO A 77 -17.16 3.42 -1.83
N SER A 78 -16.70 2.35 -2.49
CA SER A 78 -16.59 1.03 -1.86
C SER A 78 -15.57 1.04 -0.75
N LEU A 79 -14.43 1.70 -0.94
CA LEU A 79 -13.39 1.81 0.08
C LEU A 79 -13.86 2.64 1.27
N ASN A 80 -14.67 3.67 1.05
CA ASN A 80 -15.26 4.45 2.14
C ASN A 80 -16.20 3.61 3.00
N GLU A 81 -17.03 2.77 2.36
CA GLU A 81 -17.90 1.85 3.09
C GLU A 81 -17.09 0.81 3.87
N PHE A 82 -16.01 0.32 3.28
CA PHE A 82 -15.10 -0.62 3.94
C PHE A 82 -14.50 0.00 5.20
N ARG A 83 -14.00 1.24 5.10
CA ARG A 83 -13.46 1.97 6.25
C ARG A 83 -14.52 2.19 7.34
N ALA A 84 -15.70 2.62 6.94
CA ALA A 84 -16.80 2.90 7.87
C ALA A 84 -17.23 1.65 8.64
N LYS A 85 -17.39 0.55 7.93
CA LYS A 85 -17.81 -0.72 8.53
C LYS A 85 -16.82 -1.20 9.61
N HIS A 86 -15.53 -1.04 9.36
CA HIS A 86 -14.49 -1.54 10.27
C HIS A 86 -13.85 -0.44 11.12
N LYS A 87 -14.39 0.78 11.08
CA LYS A 87 -13.92 1.92 11.87
C LYS A 87 -12.43 2.20 11.67
N MET A 88 -11.99 2.10 10.43
CA MET A 88 -10.59 2.38 10.07
C MET A 88 -10.32 3.88 10.10
N THR A 89 -9.19 4.26 10.70
CA THR A 89 -8.79 5.68 10.78
C THR A 89 -7.82 6.09 9.69
N HIS A 90 -7.05 5.13 9.14
CA HIS A 90 -6.16 5.40 8.01
C HIS A 90 -6.97 5.48 6.71
N HIS A 91 -6.39 6.15 5.72
CA HIS A 91 -7.00 6.23 4.39
C HIS A 91 -6.48 5.17 3.45
N ILE A 92 -7.26 4.87 2.42
CA ILE A 92 -6.96 3.84 1.43
C ILE A 92 -7.01 4.49 0.06
N LEU A 93 -6.08 4.10 -0.82
CA LEU A 93 -6.02 4.61 -2.18
C LEU A 93 -6.75 3.69 -3.15
N SER A 94 -7.40 4.30 -4.14
CA SER A 94 -8.11 3.57 -5.19
C SER A 94 -7.28 3.54 -6.46
N ASP A 95 -6.82 2.35 -6.84
CA ASP A 95 -6.16 2.11 -8.11
C ASP A 95 -7.18 1.53 -9.11
N PHE A 96 -8.35 2.17 -9.21
CA PHE A 96 -9.47 1.69 -10.01
C PHE A 96 -9.09 1.45 -11.48
N LYS A 97 -8.22 2.28 -12.02
CA LYS A 97 -7.74 2.13 -13.41
C LYS A 97 -6.59 1.14 -13.55
N ARG A 98 -6.14 0.55 -12.46
CA ARG A 98 -5.06 -0.44 -12.41
C ARG A 98 -3.70 0.09 -12.87
N GLU A 99 -3.53 1.39 -12.94
CA GLU A 99 -2.27 2.00 -13.41
C GLU A 99 -1.09 1.71 -12.48
N ALA A 100 -1.29 1.88 -11.16
CA ALA A 100 -0.24 1.61 -10.19
C ALA A 100 0.07 0.12 -10.10
N GLY A 101 -0.94 -0.74 -10.09
CA GLY A 101 -0.72 -2.19 -10.08
C GLY A 101 0.09 -2.66 -11.28
N ARG A 102 -0.15 -2.10 -12.46
CA ARG A 102 0.65 -2.41 -13.65
C ARG A 102 2.06 -1.87 -13.54
N ALA A 103 2.22 -0.62 -13.11
CA ALA A 103 3.55 -0.01 -12.99
C ALA A 103 4.45 -0.76 -12.01
N TYR A 104 3.86 -1.31 -10.95
CA TYR A 104 4.62 -2.09 -9.95
C TYR A 104 4.68 -3.59 -10.30
N GLY A 105 4.10 -4.01 -11.42
CA GLY A 105 4.18 -5.38 -11.89
C GLY A 105 3.42 -6.38 -11.03
N VAL A 106 2.42 -5.95 -10.28
CA VAL A 106 1.69 -6.81 -9.34
C VAL A 106 0.24 -7.06 -9.74
N LEU A 107 -0.23 -6.49 -10.84
CA LEU A 107 -1.58 -6.73 -11.33
C LEU A 107 -1.69 -8.13 -11.95
N ASP A 108 -2.67 -8.89 -11.51
CA ASP A 108 -3.06 -10.13 -12.17
C ASP A 108 -4.06 -9.76 -13.28
N GLU A 109 -3.62 -9.82 -14.53
CA GLU A 109 -4.44 -9.39 -15.66
C GLU A 109 -5.68 -10.27 -15.88
N GLU A 110 -5.64 -11.52 -15.44
CA GLU A 110 -6.78 -12.44 -15.57
C GLU A 110 -7.85 -12.13 -14.52
N LYS A 111 -7.45 -12.04 -13.25
CA LYS A 111 -8.36 -11.75 -12.14
C LYS A 111 -8.70 -10.26 -12.05
N PHE A 112 -7.88 -9.43 -12.62
CA PHE A 112 -8.02 -7.99 -12.72
C PHE A 112 -7.98 -7.25 -11.38
N PHE A 113 -7.28 -7.85 -10.41
CA PHE A 113 -6.89 -7.18 -9.18
C PHE A 113 -5.43 -7.52 -8.86
N THR A 114 -4.86 -6.84 -7.86
CA THR A 114 -3.43 -7.04 -7.57
C THR A 114 -3.20 -8.26 -6.68
N LYS A 115 -1.97 -8.75 -6.72
CA LYS A 115 -1.44 -9.61 -5.68
C LYS A 115 -1.30 -8.78 -4.41
N ARG A 116 -1.19 -9.43 -3.26
CA ARG A 116 -0.81 -8.71 -2.04
C ARG A 116 0.69 -8.46 -2.10
N ALA A 117 1.08 -7.20 -2.03
CA ALA A 117 2.48 -6.82 -2.22
C ALA A 117 2.83 -5.57 -1.43
N TYR A 118 4.07 -5.48 -1.03
CA TYR A 118 4.59 -4.37 -0.24
C TYR A 118 5.83 -3.79 -0.91
N PHE A 119 5.88 -2.46 -1.01
CA PHE A 119 7.06 -1.76 -1.53
C PHE A 119 7.40 -0.63 -0.57
N LEU A 120 8.57 -0.71 0.03
CA LEU A 120 9.05 0.34 0.94
C LEU A 120 9.92 1.31 0.16
N VAL A 121 9.45 2.54 0.07
CA VAL A 121 10.09 3.62 -0.68
C VAL A 121 10.68 4.62 0.31
N ASP A 122 11.96 4.94 0.15
CA ASP A 122 12.63 5.87 1.04
C ASP A 122 12.36 7.34 0.67
N LYS A 123 12.89 8.26 1.46
CA LYS A 123 12.69 9.70 1.24
C LYS A 123 13.26 10.21 -0.09
N GLN A 124 14.18 9.49 -0.70
CA GLN A 124 14.74 9.84 -2.00
C GLN A 124 13.93 9.26 -3.16
N GLY A 125 12.91 8.47 -2.86
CA GLY A 125 12.06 7.86 -3.88
C GLY A 125 12.55 6.53 -4.41
N ALA A 126 13.52 5.91 -3.74
CA ALA A 126 14.06 4.61 -4.13
C ALA A 126 13.40 3.46 -3.35
N ILE A 127 13.18 2.34 -4.03
CA ILE A 127 12.68 1.14 -3.37
C ILE A 127 13.81 0.54 -2.54
N ARG A 128 13.57 0.36 -1.25
CA ARG A 128 14.56 -0.20 -0.33
C ARG A 128 14.22 -1.63 0.09
N TRP A 129 12.97 -2.02 -0.01
CA TRP A 129 12.51 -3.37 0.29
C TRP A 129 11.23 -3.63 -0.46
N LYS A 130 11.01 -4.87 -0.86
CA LYS A 130 9.75 -5.29 -1.47
C LYS A 130 9.47 -6.74 -1.10
N HIS A 131 8.19 -7.08 -1.11
CA HIS A 131 7.74 -8.46 -0.92
C HIS A 131 6.40 -8.65 -1.63
N VAL A 132 6.32 -9.66 -2.48
CA VAL A 132 5.08 -10.03 -3.14
C VAL A 132 4.67 -11.38 -2.60
N GLU A 133 3.48 -11.46 -2.01
CA GLU A 133 3.01 -12.72 -1.43
C GLU A 133 2.73 -13.74 -2.53
N PRO A 134 3.18 -14.99 -2.36
CA PRO A 134 2.96 -16.03 -3.38
C PRO A 134 1.50 -16.47 -3.47
N GLU A 135 0.70 -16.26 -2.43
CA GLU A 135 -0.71 -16.66 -2.38
C GLU A 135 -1.57 -15.55 -1.78
N LEU A 136 -2.82 -15.45 -2.21
CA LEU A 136 -3.75 -14.40 -1.78
C LEU A 136 -4.06 -14.43 -0.27
N GLY A 137 -4.02 -15.60 0.34
CA GLY A 137 -4.28 -15.76 1.77
C GLY A 137 -3.13 -15.38 2.69
N MET A 138 -1.97 -15.03 2.14
CA MET A 138 -0.77 -14.69 2.92
C MET A 138 -0.62 -13.18 3.07
N SER A 139 -0.08 -12.74 4.20
CA SER A 139 0.24 -11.34 4.46
C SER A 139 1.42 -11.25 5.42
N ARG A 140 2.05 -10.05 5.46
CA ARG A 140 3.11 -9.77 6.45
C ARG A 140 2.48 -9.14 7.69
N THR A 141 3.02 -9.46 8.86
CA THR A 141 2.58 -8.83 10.10
C THR A 141 3.17 -7.41 10.19
N ASN A 142 2.53 -6.56 10.97
CA ASN A 142 3.05 -5.22 11.21
C ASN A 142 4.44 -5.27 11.88
N THR A 143 4.69 -6.24 12.74
CA THR A 143 6.01 -6.44 13.35
C THR A 143 7.07 -6.67 12.28
N GLU A 144 6.78 -7.51 11.27
CA GLU A 144 7.69 -7.75 10.15
C GLU A 144 7.90 -6.48 9.31
N LEU A 145 6.81 -5.77 9.01
CA LEU A 145 6.87 -4.53 8.21
C LEU A 145 7.67 -3.44 8.94
N LEU A 146 7.44 -3.27 10.24
CA LEU A 146 8.15 -2.28 11.04
C LEU A 146 9.65 -2.61 11.15
N ALA A 147 9.99 -3.89 11.21
CA ALA A 147 11.39 -4.32 11.22
C ALA A 147 12.10 -3.95 9.92
N GLU A 148 11.43 -4.08 8.77
CA GLU A 148 12.02 -3.67 7.49
C GLU A 148 12.17 -2.15 7.40
N ILE A 149 11.22 -1.39 7.94
CA ILE A 149 11.29 0.07 8.00
C ILE A 149 12.49 0.52 8.84
N ASP A 150 12.77 -0.16 9.94
CA ASP A 150 13.91 0.18 10.80
C ASP A 150 15.26 0.08 10.07
N LYS A 151 15.36 -0.79 9.06
CA LYS A 151 16.60 -0.97 8.30
C LYS A 151 16.90 0.20 7.36
N VAL A 152 15.93 1.04 7.05
CA VAL A 152 16.10 2.17 6.11
C VAL A 152 16.08 3.54 6.80
N ARG A 153 15.98 3.57 8.11
CA ARG A 153 16.00 4.82 8.89
C ARG A 153 17.40 5.33 9.11
#